data_d2ae6602201bbf60966c7fd65791368d
#
_entry.id   d2ae6602201bbf60966c7fd65791368d
#
_cell.length_a   1.000
_cell.length_b   1.000
_cell.length_c   1.000
_cell.angle_alpha   90.00
_cell.angle_beta   90.00
_cell.angle_gamma   90.00
#
_symmetry.space_group_name_H-M   'P 1'
#
loop_
_entity.id
_entity.type
_entity.pdbx_description
1 polymer ?
#
loop_
_entity_poly.entity_id
_entity_poly.type
_entity_poly.pdbx_seq_one_letter_code
_entity_poly.pdbx_strand_id
1 'polypeptide(L)'
;SGGEQQRISIARALANKPPVILADEPTAPLDSERALTVIGLLEQMARQYATAIIVVTHDEKIIPTFRRLYQIRDGKTNEETGQGLRLD
;
A
#
# COMPACT_ATOMS: atom_id res chain seq x y z
N SER A 1 11.87 1.53 -15.11
CA SER A 1 12.06 1.97 -13.75
C SER A 1 11.27 1.12 -12.77
N GLY A 2 11.65 1.12 -11.50
CA GLY A 2 10.92 0.39 -10.47
C GLY A 2 9.47 0.85 -10.32
N GLY A 3 9.21 2.14 -10.49
CA GLY A 3 7.86 2.69 -10.42
C GLY A 3 6.96 2.21 -11.55
N GLU A 4 7.49 2.12 -12.76
CA GLU A 4 6.73 1.61 -13.89
C GLU A 4 6.40 0.13 -13.74
N GLN A 5 7.36 -0.66 -13.25
CA GLN A 5 7.14 -2.08 -12.98
C GLN A 5 6.07 -2.29 -11.91
N GLN A 6 6.08 -1.46 -10.88
CA GLN A 6 5.05 -1.52 -9.84
C GLN A 6 3.68 -1.19 -10.39
N ARG A 7 3.56 -0.17 -11.24
CA ARG A 7 2.28 0.18 -11.87
C ARG A 7 1.74 -0.97 -12.72
N ILE A 8 2.60 -1.63 -13.48
CA ILE A 8 2.20 -2.79 -14.28
C ILE A 8 1.73 -3.93 -13.39
N SER A 9 2.46 -4.22 -12.31
CA SER A 9 2.09 -5.26 -11.35
C SER A 9 0.74 -4.98 -10.71
N ILE A 10 0.49 -3.75 -10.31
CA ILE A 10 -0.78 -3.33 -9.72
C ILE A 10 -1.91 -3.49 -10.74
N ALA A 11 -1.70 -3.04 -11.99
CA ALA A 11 -2.69 -3.17 -13.05
C ALA A 11 -3.05 -4.64 -13.31
N ARG A 12 -2.06 -5.52 -13.33
CA ARG A 12 -2.30 -6.96 -13.50
C ARG A 12 -3.10 -7.54 -12.34
N ALA A 13 -2.77 -7.15 -11.11
CA ALA A 13 -3.49 -7.63 -9.93
C ALA A 13 -4.95 -7.19 -9.97
N LEU A 14 -5.23 -5.97 -10.46
CA LEU A 14 -6.58 -5.42 -10.52
C LEU A 14 -7.39 -5.92 -11.72
N ALA A 15 -6.74 -6.51 -12.74
CA ALA A 15 -7.42 -6.94 -13.96
C ALA A 15 -8.58 -7.91 -13.70
N ASN A 16 -8.45 -8.75 -12.69
CA ASN A 16 -9.48 -9.73 -12.29
C ASN A 16 -10.46 -9.17 -11.25
N LYS A 17 -10.34 -7.90 -10.90
CA LYS A 17 -11.21 -7.22 -9.92
C LYS A 17 -11.34 -7.98 -8.59
N PRO A 18 -10.23 -8.37 -7.94
CA PRO A 18 -10.31 -9.10 -6.69
C PRO A 18 -10.86 -8.22 -5.57
N PRO A 19 -11.55 -8.78 -4.57
CA PRO A 19 -12.01 -8.00 -3.42
C PRO A 19 -10.88 -7.56 -2.50
N VAL A 20 -9.76 -8.29 -2.48
CA VAL A 20 -8.61 -8.01 -1.63
C VAL A 20 -7.32 -8.21 -2.43
N ILE A 21 -6.38 -7.29 -2.27
CA ILE A 21 -5.03 -7.41 -2.82
C ILE A 21 -4.04 -7.38 -1.67
N LEU A 22 -3.08 -8.30 -1.70
CA LEU A 22 -1.95 -8.30 -0.77
C LEU A 22 -0.72 -7.75 -1.48
N ALA A 23 -0.17 -6.67 -0.95
CA ALA A 23 1.05 -6.05 -1.46
C ALA A 23 2.16 -6.24 -0.43
N ASP A 24 3.16 -7.05 -0.78
CA ASP A 24 4.28 -7.36 0.10
C ASP A 24 5.47 -6.49 -0.27
N GLU A 25 5.84 -5.60 0.64
CA GLU A 25 6.95 -4.65 0.48
C GLU A 25 6.92 -3.92 -0.89
N PRO A 26 5.79 -3.27 -1.24
CA PRO A 26 5.62 -2.71 -2.58
C PRO A 26 6.55 -1.55 -2.89
N THR A 27 7.15 -0.94 -1.88
CA THR A 27 8.03 0.22 -2.03
C THR A 27 9.50 -0.07 -1.72
N ALA A 28 9.86 -1.33 -1.45
CA ALA A 28 11.20 -1.70 -0.98
C ALA A 28 12.35 -1.19 -1.87
N PRO A 29 12.25 -1.24 -3.21
CA PRO A 29 13.34 -0.77 -4.07
C PRO A 29 13.32 0.74 -4.34
N LEU A 30 12.37 1.49 -3.74
CA LEU A 30 12.12 2.88 -4.12
C LEU A 30 12.62 3.87 -3.08
N ASP A 31 12.99 5.08 -3.52
CA ASP A 31 13.24 6.20 -2.62
C ASP A 31 11.91 6.72 -2.04
N SER A 32 12.00 7.66 -1.09
CA SER A 32 10.83 8.16 -0.37
C SER A 32 9.78 8.78 -1.27
N GLU A 33 10.21 9.57 -2.25
CA GLU A 33 9.29 10.26 -3.15
C GLU A 33 8.52 9.27 -4.03
N ARG A 34 9.24 8.32 -4.61
CA ARG A 34 8.62 7.29 -5.45
C ARG A 34 7.76 6.34 -4.64
N ALA A 35 8.20 6.01 -3.42
CA ALA A 35 7.42 5.18 -2.52
C ALA A 35 6.06 5.80 -2.22
N LEU A 36 6.03 7.09 -1.88
CA LEU A 36 4.77 7.80 -1.62
C LEU A 36 3.89 7.87 -2.87
N THR A 37 4.48 8.01 -4.06
CA THR A 37 3.74 7.98 -5.31
C THR A 37 3.05 6.63 -5.51
N VAL A 38 3.75 5.53 -5.25
CA VAL A 38 3.17 4.18 -5.37
C VAL A 38 2.05 3.98 -4.36
N ILE A 39 2.23 4.41 -3.12
CA ILE A 39 1.19 4.29 -2.10
C ILE A 39 -0.05 5.12 -2.48
N GLY A 40 0.15 6.33 -3.00
CA GLY A 40 -0.95 7.14 -3.51
C GLY A 40 -1.72 6.46 -4.62
N LEU A 41 -1.01 5.81 -5.55
CA LEU A 41 -1.61 5.06 -6.63
C LEU A 41 -2.42 3.88 -6.11
N LEU A 42 -1.89 3.12 -5.15
CA LEU A 42 -2.59 2.00 -4.52
C LEU A 42 -3.88 2.46 -3.85
N GLU A 43 -3.84 3.56 -3.11
CA GLU A 43 -5.03 4.08 -2.44
C GLU A 43 -6.08 4.54 -3.45
N GLN A 44 -5.65 5.24 -4.49
CA GLN A 44 -6.54 5.70 -5.55
C GLN A 44 -7.23 4.53 -6.23
N MET A 45 -6.48 3.49 -6.56
CA MET A 45 -7.04 2.29 -7.18
C MET A 45 -7.97 1.52 -6.25
N ALA A 46 -7.65 1.46 -4.97
CA ALA A 46 -8.50 0.81 -3.98
C ALA A 46 -9.89 1.48 -3.95
N ARG A 47 -9.93 2.80 -3.99
CA ARG A 47 -11.20 3.54 -4.04
C ARG A 47 -11.93 3.34 -5.34
N GLN A 48 -11.21 3.42 -6.46
CA GLN A 48 -11.81 3.34 -7.79
C GLN A 48 -12.46 1.97 -8.05
N TYR A 49 -11.82 0.91 -7.60
CA TYR A 49 -12.26 -0.46 -7.86
C TYR A 49 -12.93 -1.12 -6.66
N ALA A 50 -13.14 -0.38 -5.57
CA ALA A 50 -13.71 -0.90 -4.33
C ALA A 50 -12.98 -2.16 -3.83
N THR A 51 -11.65 -2.14 -3.93
CA THR A 51 -10.78 -3.24 -3.51
C THR A 51 -10.07 -2.86 -2.21
N ALA A 52 -10.04 -3.77 -1.25
CA ALA A 52 -9.23 -3.59 -0.06
C ALA A 52 -7.78 -3.96 -0.38
N ILE A 53 -6.83 -3.13 0.04
CA ILE A 53 -5.41 -3.41 -0.16
C ILE A 53 -4.73 -3.54 1.20
N ILE A 54 -4.09 -4.68 1.41
CA ILE A 54 -3.30 -4.95 2.60
C ILE A 54 -1.82 -4.84 2.21
N VAL A 55 -1.11 -3.92 2.87
CA VAL A 55 0.30 -3.69 2.60
C VAL A 55 1.13 -4.22 3.76
N VAL A 56 2.09 -5.07 3.45
CA VAL A 56 3.09 -5.53 4.42
C VAL A 56 4.37 -4.76 4.17
N THR A 57 4.86 -4.04 5.17
CA THR A 57 6.03 -3.19 4.99
C THR A 57 6.78 -2.95 6.29
N HIS A 58 8.09 -2.69 6.17
CA HIS A 58 8.95 -2.18 7.24
C HIS A 58 9.33 -0.71 7.01
N ASP A 59 8.82 -0.10 5.96
CA ASP A 59 9.18 1.28 5.59
C ASP A 59 8.44 2.27 6.48
N GLU A 60 9.16 2.82 7.46
CA GLU A 60 8.62 3.78 8.41
C GLU A 60 8.14 5.08 7.75
N LYS A 61 8.61 5.38 6.55
CA LYS A 61 8.21 6.58 5.83
C LYS A 61 6.79 6.51 5.32
N ILE A 62 6.33 5.31 4.95
CA ILE A 62 4.98 5.13 4.41
C ILE A 62 3.96 4.68 5.45
N ILE A 63 4.42 4.11 6.57
CA ILE A 63 3.52 3.61 7.61
C ILE A 63 2.49 4.64 8.06
N PRO A 64 2.86 5.91 8.34
CA PRO A 64 1.88 6.90 8.78
C PRO A 64 0.80 7.26 7.75
N THR A 65 0.97 6.89 6.50
CA THR A 65 0.01 7.21 5.44
C THR A 65 -1.20 6.27 5.41
N PHE A 66 -1.15 5.17 6.12
CA PHE A 66 -2.24 4.20 6.17
C PHE A 66 -3.30 4.61 7.17
N ARG A 67 -4.56 4.26 6.88
CA ARG A 67 -5.67 4.55 7.79
C ARG A 67 -5.72 3.58 8.95
N ARG A 68 -5.39 2.32 8.70
CA ARG A 68 -5.41 1.26 9.70
C ARG A 68 -4.04 0.59 9.71
N LEU A 69 -3.48 0.49 10.89
CA LEU A 69 -2.16 -0.09 11.10
C LEU A 69 -2.29 -1.29 12.02
N TYR A 70 -1.64 -2.37 11.63
CA TYR A 70 -1.52 -3.57 12.46
C TYR A 70 -0.05 -3.82 12.72
N GLN A 71 0.35 -3.70 13.97
CA GLN A 71 1.71 -4.00 14.36
C GLN A 71 1.75 -5.42 14.92
N ILE A 72 2.60 -6.26 14.35
CA ILE A 72 2.72 -7.66 14.77
C ILE A 72 4.07 -7.84 15.46
N ARG A 73 4.03 -8.21 16.73
CA ARG A 73 5.21 -8.53 17.53
C ARG A 73 4.95 -9.77 18.36
N ASP A 74 5.90 -10.69 18.37
CA ASP A 74 5.84 -11.90 19.20
C ASP A 74 4.52 -12.66 19.06
N GLY A 75 4.00 -12.71 17.83
CA GLY A 75 2.73 -13.37 17.54
C GLY A 75 1.49 -12.61 17.96
N LYS A 76 1.62 -11.39 18.45
CA LYS A 76 0.49 -10.56 18.86
C LYS A 76 0.27 -9.43 17.88
N THR A 77 -0.99 -9.12 17.61
CA THR A 77 -1.41 -8.08 16.69
C THR A 77 -2.06 -6.93 17.46
N ASN A 78 -1.57 -5.72 17.26
CA ASN A 78 -2.17 -4.49 17.78
C ASN A 78 -2.63 -3.61 16.62
N GLU A 79 -3.85 -3.10 16.72
CA GLU A 79 -4.38 -2.16 15.72
C GLU A 79 -4.17 -0.72 16.20
N GLU A 80 -3.68 0.12 15.29
CA GLU A 80 -3.54 1.55 15.50
C GLU A 80 -4.22 2.31 14.37
N THR A 81 -4.66 3.54 14.66
CA THR A 81 -5.25 4.40 13.64
C THR A 81 -4.16 5.26 13.01
N GLY A 82 -4.03 5.17 11.70
CA GLY A 82 -3.13 6.03 10.93
C GLY A 82 -3.82 7.29 10.45
N GLN A 83 -3.03 8.21 9.88
CA GLN A 83 -3.54 9.50 9.39
C GLN A 83 -4.24 9.38 8.03
N GLY A 84 -3.87 8.37 7.25
CA GLY A 84 -4.30 8.25 5.87
C GLY A 84 -3.51 9.19 4.95
N LEU A 85 -3.52 8.90 3.66
CA LEU A 85 -2.89 9.72 2.65
C LEU A 85 -3.89 10.74 2.12
N ARG A 86 -3.49 12.02 2.04
CA ARG A 86 -4.31 13.04 1.39
C ARG A 86 -4.05 13.01 -0.11
N LEU A 87 -5.13 12.92 -0.87
CA LEU A 87 -5.10 12.88 -2.33
C LEU A 87 -5.68 14.17 -2.92
N ASP A 88 -5.33 15.28 -2.35
CA ASP A 88 -5.83 16.58 -2.80
C ASP A 88 -5.15 17.04 -4.10
#